data_f4f599bc9c2be5b252980794180de9f6
#
_entry.id   f4f599bc9c2be5b252980794180de9f6
#
_cell.length_a   1.000
_cell.length_b   1.000
_cell.length_c   1.000
_cell.angle_alpha   90.00
_cell.angle_beta   90.00
_cell.angle_gamma   90.00
#
_symmetry.space_group_name_H-M   'P 1'
#
loop_
_entity.id
_entity.type
_entity.pdbx_description
1 polymer ?
#
loop_
_entity_poly.entity_id
_entity_poly.type
_entity_poly.pdbx_seq_one_letter_code
_entity_poly.pdbx_strand_id
1 'polypeptide(L)'
;RSTNEAVEAGADHIIFAIDTPGGRVDSAGQIGKLFQSLEIPSTAYIVNEALSAGSYIALNSDNIYMKPNATMGASGVITADGNAADKKAQSAWIAAMKSAAESSGRDPKYAIAMADDAIDLPEYGAPKGEFLTLTPSDAVEVGYAEGIVQNEIGLLHELNLTGATIVETKTTFAEEVARFVTSPIVIPILLSIASIGLIVELYTPGFGIAG
;
A
#
# COMPACT_ATOMS: atom_id res chain seq x y z
N ARG A 1 11.88 -7.65 -5.25
CA ARG A 1 13.33 -7.71 -5.34
C ARG A 1 13.95 -7.53 -3.93
N SER A 2 13.85 -6.38 -3.32
CA SER A 2 14.49 -6.07 -2.02
C SER A 2 14.10 -7.04 -0.91
N THR A 3 12.85 -7.51 -0.88
CA THR A 3 12.38 -8.52 0.07
C THR A 3 13.11 -9.86 -0.11
N ASN A 4 13.24 -10.33 -1.36
CA ASN A 4 13.95 -11.57 -1.65
C ASN A 4 15.46 -11.44 -1.33
N GLU A 5 16.07 -10.30 -1.67
CA GLU A 5 17.46 -9.99 -1.33
C GLU A 5 17.67 -10.01 0.20
N ALA A 6 16.73 -9.48 0.98
CA ALA A 6 16.81 -9.52 2.44
C ALA A 6 16.72 -10.95 2.99
N VAL A 7 15.80 -11.78 2.48
CA VAL A 7 15.67 -13.20 2.85
C VAL A 7 16.94 -13.97 2.49
N GLU A 8 17.45 -13.79 1.27
CA GLU A 8 18.71 -14.44 0.82
C GLU A 8 19.93 -14.01 1.64
N ALA A 9 19.92 -12.76 2.13
CA ALA A 9 20.97 -12.24 3.03
C ALA A 9 20.81 -12.72 4.49
N GLY A 10 19.79 -13.52 4.80
CA GLY A 10 19.57 -14.10 6.13
C GLY A 10 18.91 -13.15 7.13
N ALA A 11 17.99 -12.30 6.66
CA ALA A 11 17.17 -11.50 7.57
C ALA A 11 16.25 -12.39 8.42
N ASP A 12 16.19 -12.12 9.72
CA ASP A 12 15.32 -12.84 10.67
C ASP A 12 13.91 -12.24 10.75
N HIS A 13 13.72 -11.01 10.29
CA HIS A 13 12.47 -10.29 10.31
C HIS A 13 12.43 -9.23 9.21
N ILE A 14 11.27 -8.95 8.64
CA ILE A 14 11.09 -7.87 7.67
C ILE A 14 10.08 -6.85 8.22
N ILE A 15 10.47 -5.57 8.20
CA ILE A 15 9.60 -4.45 8.55
C ILE A 15 9.29 -3.67 7.27
N PHE A 16 8.01 -3.54 6.96
CA PHE A 16 7.52 -2.71 5.86
C PHE A 16 7.00 -1.39 6.40
N ALA A 17 7.78 -0.33 6.25
CA ALA A 17 7.31 1.03 6.55
C ALA A 17 6.30 1.46 5.48
N ILE A 18 5.05 1.68 5.89
CA ILE A 18 3.93 2.02 4.99
C ILE A 18 3.53 3.47 5.21
N ASP A 19 3.54 4.22 4.12
CA ASP A 19 3.03 5.59 4.03
C ASP A 19 2.46 5.79 2.62
N THR A 20 1.16 5.59 2.43
CA THR A 20 0.56 5.59 1.11
C THR A 20 -0.93 5.91 1.14
N PRO A 21 -1.41 6.81 0.25
CA PRO A 21 -2.84 7.04 0.04
C PRO A 21 -3.51 5.90 -0.76
N GLY A 22 -2.76 4.90 -1.20
CA GLY A 22 -3.26 3.78 -1.98
C GLY A 22 -2.55 3.57 -3.30
N GLY A 23 -3.20 2.84 -4.20
CA GLY A 23 -2.63 2.53 -5.50
C GLY A 23 -3.45 1.49 -6.26
N ARG A 24 -2.81 0.85 -7.23
CA ARG A 24 -3.45 -0.13 -8.12
C ARG A 24 -3.74 -1.44 -7.39
N VAL A 25 -4.95 -1.95 -7.56
CA VAL A 25 -5.41 -3.21 -6.97
C VAL A 25 -4.55 -4.41 -7.39
N ASP A 26 -4.17 -4.47 -8.68
CA ASP A 26 -3.33 -5.55 -9.21
C ASP A 26 -1.91 -5.55 -8.59
N SER A 27 -1.33 -4.38 -8.41
CA SER A 27 -0.03 -4.23 -7.74
C SER A 27 -0.12 -4.61 -6.26
N ALA A 28 -1.18 -4.16 -5.57
CA ALA A 28 -1.43 -4.53 -4.18
C ALA A 28 -1.59 -6.04 -4.02
N GLY A 29 -2.34 -6.69 -4.93
CA GLY A 29 -2.50 -8.14 -4.94
C GLY A 29 -1.18 -8.90 -5.11
N GLN A 30 -0.24 -8.38 -5.92
CA GLN A 30 1.11 -8.97 -6.05
C GLN A 30 1.94 -8.81 -4.77
N ILE A 31 1.87 -7.63 -4.13
CA ILE A 31 2.56 -7.36 -2.87
C ILE A 31 1.99 -8.24 -1.75
N GLY A 32 0.66 -8.35 -1.63
CA GLY A 32 0.02 -9.20 -0.64
C GLY A 32 0.43 -10.67 -0.78
N LYS A 33 0.46 -11.20 -2.00
CA LYS A 33 0.97 -12.56 -2.25
C LYS A 33 2.43 -12.73 -1.85
N LEU A 34 3.27 -11.72 -2.09
CA LEU A 34 4.66 -11.74 -1.65
C LEU A 34 4.73 -11.84 -0.12
N PHE A 35 3.95 -11.02 0.61
CA PHE A 35 3.94 -11.05 2.08
C PHE A 35 3.49 -12.42 2.61
N GLN A 36 2.42 -12.99 2.05
CA GLN A 36 1.94 -14.32 2.41
C GLN A 36 2.92 -15.46 2.10
N SER A 37 3.86 -15.24 1.17
CA SER A 37 4.88 -16.23 0.81
C SER A 37 6.16 -16.13 1.64
N LEU A 38 6.26 -15.18 2.57
CA LEU A 38 7.42 -15.05 3.45
C LEU A 38 7.45 -16.18 4.47
N GLU A 39 8.61 -16.80 4.62
CA GLU A 39 8.86 -17.82 5.65
C GLU A 39 9.40 -17.21 6.95
N ILE A 40 9.68 -15.92 6.96
CA ILE A 40 10.17 -15.17 8.13
C ILE A 40 9.11 -14.14 8.55
N PRO A 41 9.05 -13.79 9.84
CA PRO A 41 8.08 -12.85 10.36
C PRO A 41 8.12 -11.50 9.65
N SER A 42 6.94 -10.94 9.41
CA SER A 42 6.74 -9.67 8.75
C SER A 42 5.93 -8.70 9.62
N THR A 43 6.28 -7.42 9.58
CA THR A 43 5.56 -6.36 10.29
C THR A 43 5.28 -5.19 9.36
N ALA A 44 4.02 -4.79 9.25
CA ALA A 44 3.64 -3.51 8.67
C ALA A 44 3.79 -2.41 9.75
N TYR A 45 4.59 -1.41 9.48
CA TYR A 45 4.72 -0.22 10.30
C TYR A 45 4.10 0.97 9.59
N ILE A 46 2.89 1.38 10.01
CA ILE A 46 2.17 2.48 9.39
C ILE A 46 2.67 3.80 9.94
N VAL A 47 3.36 4.56 9.09
CA VAL A 47 4.07 5.79 9.47
C VAL A 47 3.13 7.00 9.51
N ASN A 48 2.33 7.21 8.46
CA ASN A 48 1.30 8.23 8.38
C ASN A 48 -0.03 7.64 7.92
N GLU A 49 -0.07 6.99 6.77
CA GLU A 49 -1.30 6.42 6.25
C GLU A 49 -1.07 5.10 5.51
N ALA A 50 -2.01 4.19 5.66
CA ALA A 50 -2.16 2.98 4.86
C ALA A 50 -3.60 2.95 4.33
N LEU A 51 -3.89 3.81 3.33
CA LEU A 51 -5.25 3.92 2.79
C LEU A 51 -5.42 3.07 1.54
N SER A 52 -6.65 2.67 1.24
CA SER A 52 -7.01 1.92 0.04
C SER A 52 -6.15 0.64 -0.11
N ALA A 53 -5.42 0.49 -1.21
CA ALA A 53 -4.49 -0.61 -1.43
C ALA A 53 -3.44 -0.77 -0.29
N GLY A 54 -3.11 0.31 0.42
CA GLY A 54 -2.20 0.29 1.58
C GLY A 54 -2.76 -0.53 2.74
N SER A 55 -4.05 -0.43 3.02
CA SER A 55 -4.72 -1.25 4.05
C SER A 55 -4.64 -2.74 3.71
N TYR A 56 -4.91 -3.09 2.45
CA TYR A 56 -4.80 -4.46 1.98
C TYR A 56 -3.39 -5.01 2.16
N ILE A 57 -2.36 -4.21 1.82
CA ILE A 57 -0.97 -4.59 1.98
C ILE A 57 -0.64 -4.82 3.45
N ALA A 58 -1.04 -3.90 4.33
CA ALA A 58 -0.82 -4.01 5.77
C ALA A 58 -1.48 -5.28 6.36
N LEU A 59 -2.72 -5.60 5.94
CA LEU A 59 -3.45 -6.78 6.39
C LEU A 59 -2.79 -8.12 6.01
N ASN A 60 -1.89 -8.13 5.03
CA ASN A 60 -1.15 -9.34 4.65
C ASN A 60 0.15 -9.54 5.44
N SER A 61 0.45 -8.68 6.43
CA SER A 61 1.57 -8.84 7.35
C SER A 61 1.16 -9.60 8.60
N ASP A 62 2.11 -10.26 9.26
CA ASP A 62 1.86 -10.97 10.51
C ASP A 62 1.48 -10.00 11.63
N ASN A 63 2.20 -8.88 11.73
CA ASN A 63 1.94 -7.82 12.72
C ASN A 63 1.70 -6.47 12.05
N ILE A 64 0.91 -5.61 12.69
CA ILE A 64 0.70 -4.22 12.30
C ILE A 64 0.97 -3.32 13.51
N TYR A 65 1.88 -2.37 13.36
CA TYR A 65 2.10 -1.31 14.33
C TYR A 65 1.86 0.04 13.68
N MET A 66 1.34 0.99 14.43
CA MET A 66 0.97 2.31 13.93
C MET A 66 1.66 3.42 14.70
N LYS A 67 2.04 4.50 14.03
CA LYS A 67 2.38 5.74 14.72
C LYS A 67 1.13 6.39 15.31
N PRO A 68 1.24 7.26 16.34
CA PRO A 68 0.09 7.85 17.05
C PRO A 68 -0.90 8.63 16.17
N ASN A 69 -0.45 9.17 15.03
CA ASN A 69 -1.29 9.94 14.12
C ASN A 69 -1.53 9.21 12.77
N ALA A 70 -1.21 7.93 12.72
CA ALA A 70 -1.41 7.15 11.50
C ALA A 70 -2.88 6.78 11.32
N THR A 71 -3.25 6.38 10.11
CA THR A 71 -4.58 5.88 9.77
C THR A 71 -4.50 4.70 8.83
N MET A 72 -5.49 3.80 8.87
CA MET A 72 -5.64 2.73 7.89
C MET A 72 -7.11 2.50 7.54
N GLY A 73 -7.40 2.26 6.28
CA GLY A 73 -8.79 2.01 5.84
C GLY A 73 -9.13 2.62 4.49
N ALA A 74 -10.37 3.08 4.35
CA ALA A 74 -10.94 3.74 3.17
C ALA A 74 -10.55 3.04 1.85
N SER A 75 -10.91 1.77 1.71
CA SER A 75 -10.41 0.88 0.66
C SER A 75 -11.43 0.61 -0.45
N GLY A 76 -12.38 1.50 -0.68
CA GLY A 76 -13.32 1.42 -1.80
C GLY A 76 -12.59 1.46 -3.15
N VAL A 77 -13.01 0.61 -4.09
CA VAL A 77 -12.41 0.56 -5.44
C VAL A 77 -12.98 1.66 -6.31
N ILE A 78 -12.08 2.48 -6.86
CA ILE A 78 -12.42 3.56 -7.81
C ILE A 78 -11.76 3.31 -9.16
N THR A 79 -12.35 3.86 -10.20
CA THR A 79 -11.79 3.93 -11.55
C THR A 79 -10.83 5.11 -11.68
N ALA A 80 -10.08 5.19 -12.78
CA ALA A 80 -9.09 6.25 -12.99
C ALA A 80 -9.67 7.67 -13.00
N ASP A 81 -10.95 7.82 -13.29
CA ASP A 81 -11.71 9.08 -13.26
C ASP A 81 -12.33 9.39 -11.88
N GLY A 82 -12.01 8.58 -10.85
CA GLY A 82 -12.45 8.78 -9.47
C GLY A 82 -13.85 8.27 -9.14
N ASN A 83 -14.56 7.65 -10.09
CA ASN A 83 -15.87 7.05 -9.85
C ASN A 83 -15.75 5.67 -9.20
N ALA A 84 -16.81 5.23 -8.51
CA ALA A 84 -16.87 3.88 -7.99
C ALA A 84 -16.72 2.85 -9.13
N ALA A 85 -15.90 1.82 -8.92
CA ALA A 85 -15.74 0.73 -9.87
C ALA A 85 -17.03 -0.08 -10.03
N ASP A 86 -17.11 -0.91 -11.07
CA ASP A 86 -18.27 -1.78 -11.27
C ASP A 86 -18.43 -2.80 -10.10
N LYS A 87 -19.66 -3.32 -9.94
CA LYS A 87 -20.00 -4.22 -8.84
C LYS A 87 -19.15 -5.50 -8.79
N LYS A 88 -18.66 -5.98 -9.95
CA LYS A 88 -17.81 -7.17 -10.01
C LYS A 88 -16.43 -6.87 -9.44
N ALA A 89 -15.83 -5.73 -9.80
CA ALA A 89 -14.56 -5.29 -9.25
C ALA A 89 -14.66 -5.01 -7.74
N GLN A 90 -15.73 -4.33 -7.29
CA GLN A 90 -15.99 -4.11 -5.87
C GLN A 90 -16.11 -5.43 -5.11
N SER A 91 -16.94 -6.37 -5.57
CA SER A 91 -17.13 -7.67 -4.92
C SER A 91 -15.82 -8.48 -4.84
N ALA A 92 -15.01 -8.46 -5.90
CA ALA A 92 -13.72 -9.14 -5.90
C ALA A 92 -12.75 -8.53 -4.88
N TRP A 93 -12.75 -7.20 -4.75
CA TRP A 93 -11.89 -6.50 -3.81
C TRP A 93 -12.32 -6.72 -2.36
N ILE A 94 -13.63 -6.65 -2.07
CA ILE A 94 -14.19 -6.96 -0.75
C ILE A 94 -13.77 -8.38 -0.33
N ALA A 95 -13.87 -9.35 -1.25
CA ALA A 95 -13.43 -10.71 -0.98
C ALA A 95 -11.91 -10.81 -0.70
N ALA A 96 -11.10 -10.02 -1.41
CA ALA A 96 -9.65 -9.97 -1.18
C ALA A 96 -9.32 -9.36 0.20
N MET A 97 -9.96 -8.25 0.57
CA MET A 97 -9.81 -7.61 1.89
C MET A 97 -10.22 -8.56 3.01
N LYS A 98 -11.36 -9.22 2.86
CA LYS A 98 -11.84 -10.26 3.77
C LYS A 98 -10.81 -11.37 3.96
N SER A 99 -10.32 -11.93 2.85
CA SER A 99 -9.34 -13.03 2.87
C SER A 99 -8.01 -12.60 3.52
N ALA A 100 -7.54 -11.37 3.29
CA ALA A 100 -6.33 -10.84 3.92
C ALA A 100 -6.48 -10.75 5.43
N ALA A 101 -7.62 -10.27 5.95
CA ALA A 101 -7.89 -10.23 7.37
C ALA A 101 -7.98 -11.64 7.99
N GLU A 102 -8.71 -12.55 7.35
CA GLU A 102 -8.85 -13.93 7.82
C GLU A 102 -7.50 -14.67 7.87
N SER A 103 -6.65 -14.50 6.84
CA SER A 103 -5.35 -15.17 6.78
C SER A 103 -4.38 -14.71 7.85
N SER A 104 -4.53 -13.49 8.34
CA SER A 104 -3.72 -12.91 9.41
C SER A 104 -4.41 -12.97 10.79
N GLY A 105 -5.52 -13.71 10.90
CA GLY A 105 -6.23 -13.95 12.17
C GLY A 105 -7.07 -12.77 12.67
N ARG A 106 -7.33 -11.77 11.81
CA ARG A 106 -8.11 -10.55 12.13
C ARG A 106 -9.59 -10.73 11.78
N ASP A 107 -10.50 -10.07 12.52
CA ASP A 107 -11.93 -10.12 12.22
C ASP A 107 -12.21 -9.49 10.83
N PRO A 108 -12.72 -10.27 9.87
CA PRO A 108 -12.97 -9.77 8.52
C PRO A 108 -14.04 -8.66 8.44
N LYS A 109 -14.86 -8.47 9.47
CA LYS A 109 -15.90 -7.44 9.50
C LYS A 109 -15.34 -6.05 9.20
N TYR A 110 -14.23 -5.70 9.83
CA TYR A 110 -13.63 -4.38 9.67
C TYR A 110 -12.93 -4.21 8.31
N ALA A 111 -12.30 -5.27 7.77
CA ALA A 111 -11.73 -5.24 6.43
C ALA A 111 -12.82 -5.08 5.35
N ILE A 112 -13.98 -5.72 5.54
CA ILE A 112 -15.14 -5.52 4.67
C ILE A 112 -15.63 -4.08 4.76
N ALA A 113 -15.78 -3.53 5.97
CA ALA A 113 -16.24 -2.15 6.17
C ALA A 113 -15.26 -1.10 5.59
N MET A 114 -13.97 -1.40 5.50
CA MET A 114 -13.01 -0.55 4.78
C MET A 114 -13.28 -0.50 3.27
N ALA A 115 -13.90 -1.55 2.70
CA ALA A 115 -14.09 -1.70 1.25
C ALA A 115 -15.57 -1.60 0.80
N ASP A 116 -16.51 -1.66 1.72
CA ASP A 116 -17.95 -1.64 1.49
C ASP A 116 -18.61 -0.63 2.44
N ASP A 117 -19.07 0.47 1.91
CA ASP A 117 -19.77 1.54 2.64
C ASP A 117 -21.20 1.18 3.07
N ALA A 118 -21.69 0.00 2.71
CA ALA A 118 -22.97 -0.51 3.20
C ALA A 118 -22.91 -1.02 4.64
N ILE A 119 -21.71 -1.28 5.16
CA ILE A 119 -21.49 -1.72 6.55
C ILE A 119 -21.61 -0.51 7.48
N ASP A 120 -22.42 -0.65 8.52
CA ASP A 120 -22.74 0.43 9.47
C ASP A 120 -21.93 0.25 10.77
N LEU A 121 -20.96 1.13 10.99
CA LEU A 121 -20.07 1.15 12.14
C LEU A 121 -19.90 2.58 12.69
N PRO A 122 -21.00 3.23 13.14
CA PRO A 122 -20.96 4.61 13.60
C PRO A 122 -20.04 4.82 14.80
N GLU A 123 -19.82 3.79 15.61
CA GLU A 123 -18.90 3.81 16.75
C GLU A 123 -17.43 4.03 16.37
N TYR A 124 -17.07 3.70 15.13
CA TYR A 124 -15.72 3.94 14.54
C TYR A 124 -15.74 5.06 13.47
N GLY A 125 -16.77 5.91 13.47
CA GLY A 125 -16.88 7.01 12.53
C GLY A 125 -17.20 6.61 11.09
N ALA A 126 -17.72 5.40 10.88
CA ALA A 126 -18.12 4.86 9.58
C ALA A 126 -19.61 4.48 9.57
N PRO A 127 -20.54 5.45 9.65
CA PRO A 127 -21.95 5.19 9.45
C PRO A 127 -22.18 4.71 8.01
N LYS A 128 -23.33 4.09 7.77
CA LYS A 128 -23.71 3.62 6.44
C LYS A 128 -23.56 4.72 5.37
N GLY A 129 -22.81 4.43 4.33
CA GLY A 129 -22.44 5.34 3.24
C GLY A 129 -21.02 5.88 3.36
N GLU A 130 -20.27 5.48 4.40
CA GLU A 130 -18.88 5.87 4.59
C GLU A 130 -17.97 4.63 4.77
N PHE A 131 -16.80 4.68 4.18
CA PHE A 131 -15.79 3.62 4.36
C PHE A 131 -15.11 3.74 5.72
N LEU A 132 -14.90 2.60 6.38
CA LEU A 132 -14.18 2.57 7.64
C LEU A 132 -12.72 3.02 7.46
N THR A 133 -12.31 3.96 8.31
CA THR A 133 -10.91 4.36 8.48
C THR A 133 -10.58 4.32 9.98
N LEU A 134 -9.70 3.41 10.37
CA LEU A 134 -9.31 3.23 11.75
C LEU A 134 -8.22 4.23 12.14
N THR A 135 -8.41 4.88 13.30
CA THR A 135 -7.33 5.52 14.04
C THR A 135 -6.43 4.46 14.69
N PRO A 136 -5.24 4.80 15.21
CA PRO A 136 -4.39 3.82 15.88
C PRO A 136 -5.05 3.17 17.10
N SER A 137 -5.84 3.95 17.86
CA SER A 137 -6.56 3.44 19.03
C SER A 137 -7.65 2.45 18.61
N ASP A 138 -8.43 2.78 17.58
CA ASP A 138 -9.48 1.90 17.06
C ASP A 138 -8.87 0.61 16.50
N ALA A 139 -7.74 0.73 15.77
CA ALA A 139 -7.06 -0.43 15.20
C ALA A 139 -6.57 -1.42 16.28
N VAL A 140 -6.07 -0.90 17.40
CA VAL A 140 -5.69 -1.74 18.56
C VAL A 140 -6.94 -2.33 19.22
N GLU A 141 -8.00 -1.54 19.42
CA GLU A 141 -9.25 -1.99 20.06
C GLU A 141 -9.89 -3.15 19.28
N VAL A 142 -9.93 -3.06 17.95
CA VAL A 142 -10.52 -4.10 17.09
C VAL A 142 -9.55 -5.25 16.77
N GLY A 143 -8.32 -5.23 17.31
CA GLY A 143 -7.32 -6.27 17.09
C GLY A 143 -6.69 -6.27 15.68
N TYR A 144 -6.67 -5.10 15.02
CA TYR A 144 -6.03 -4.92 13.71
C TYR A 144 -4.57 -4.53 13.85
N ALA A 145 -4.23 -3.75 14.86
CA ALA A 145 -2.85 -3.42 15.19
C ALA A 145 -2.48 -4.02 16.56
N GLU A 146 -1.27 -4.52 16.68
CA GLU A 146 -0.69 -5.05 17.90
C GLU A 146 -0.30 -3.92 18.87
N GLY A 147 -0.07 -2.69 18.37
CA GLY A 147 0.27 -1.58 19.23
C GLY A 147 0.53 -0.26 18.48
N ILE A 148 0.71 0.78 19.31
CA ILE A 148 1.03 2.13 18.86
C ILE A 148 2.46 2.46 19.29
N VAL A 149 3.33 2.80 18.33
CA VAL A 149 4.74 3.09 18.61
C VAL A 149 5.17 4.43 18.00
N GLN A 150 5.96 5.19 18.74
CA GLN A 150 6.37 6.54 18.34
C GLN A 150 7.38 6.53 17.18
N ASN A 151 8.26 5.52 17.17
CA ASN A 151 9.40 5.44 16.26
C ASN A 151 9.90 3.99 16.12
N GLU A 152 10.89 3.80 15.26
CA GLU A 152 11.50 2.50 14.97
C GLU A 152 12.15 1.85 16.21
N ILE A 153 12.73 2.65 17.11
CA ILE A 153 13.33 2.11 18.34
C ILE A 153 12.25 1.47 19.21
N GLY A 154 11.10 2.15 19.36
CA GLY A 154 9.95 1.60 20.07
C GLY A 154 9.39 0.34 19.38
N LEU A 155 9.32 0.35 18.04
CA LEU A 155 8.89 -0.82 17.28
C LEU A 155 9.81 -2.03 17.52
N LEU A 156 11.13 -1.83 17.44
CA LEU A 156 12.09 -2.91 17.70
C LEU A 156 11.99 -3.45 19.13
N HIS A 157 11.69 -2.59 20.09
CA HIS A 157 11.45 -3.01 21.48
C HIS A 157 10.21 -3.92 21.57
N GLU A 158 9.08 -3.52 20.98
CA GLU A 158 7.84 -4.30 20.98
C GLU A 158 8.01 -5.65 20.26
N LEU A 159 8.79 -5.68 19.18
CA LEU A 159 9.09 -6.90 18.43
C LEU A 159 10.15 -7.79 19.11
N ASN A 160 10.71 -7.41 20.27
CA ASN A 160 11.84 -8.08 20.92
C ASN A 160 13.11 -8.15 20.04
N LEU A 161 13.29 -7.17 19.17
CA LEU A 161 14.45 -7.02 18.26
C LEU A 161 15.42 -5.93 18.71
N THR A 162 15.43 -5.58 20.00
CA THR A 162 16.33 -4.55 20.54
C THR A 162 17.79 -4.95 20.32
N GLY A 163 18.54 -4.07 19.63
CA GLY A 163 19.94 -4.33 19.28
C GLY A 163 20.15 -5.11 17.98
N ALA A 164 19.08 -5.43 17.25
CA ALA A 164 19.19 -6.01 15.92
C ALA A 164 19.87 -5.04 14.94
N THR A 165 20.61 -5.57 13.99
CA THR A 165 21.18 -4.77 12.89
C THR A 165 20.10 -4.48 11.88
N ILE A 166 19.78 -3.20 11.69
CA ILE A 166 18.83 -2.76 10.67
C ILE A 166 19.56 -2.60 9.34
N VAL A 167 19.05 -3.26 8.30
CA VAL A 167 19.52 -3.09 6.92
C VAL A 167 18.40 -2.46 6.12
N GLU A 168 18.52 -1.17 5.84
CA GLU A 168 17.57 -0.46 4.99
C GLU A 168 17.76 -0.83 3.52
N THR A 169 16.64 -1.14 2.85
CA THR A 169 16.66 -1.34 1.39
C THR A 169 16.65 0.01 0.69
N LYS A 170 17.58 0.21 -0.26
CA LYS A 170 17.65 1.43 -1.06
C LYS A 170 17.11 1.20 -2.45
N THR A 171 16.45 2.22 -3.00
CA THR A 171 16.09 2.23 -4.41
C THR A 171 17.36 2.25 -5.27
N THR A 172 17.35 1.49 -6.36
CA THR A 172 18.45 1.58 -7.34
C THR A 172 18.28 2.82 -8.21
N PHE A 173 19.38 3.29 -8.81
CA PHE A 173 19.33 4.38 -9.80
C PHE A 173 18.32 4.10 -10.92
N ALA A 174 18.22 2.86 -11.39
CA ALA A 174 17.26 2.47 -12.42
C ALA A 174 15.80 2.64 -11.95
N GLU A 175 15.51 2.31 -10.69
CA GLU A 175 14.18 2.52 -10.09
C GLU A 175 13.86 3.99 -9.92
N GLU A 176 14.84 4.82 -9.53
CA GLU A 176 14.67 6.27 -9.43
C GLU A 176 14.37 6.90 -10.81
N VAL A 177 15.12 6.50 -11.84
CA VAL A 177 14.87 6.94 -13.22
C VAL A 177 13.49 6.48 -13.69
N ALA A 178 13.11 5.22 -13.43
CA ALA A 178 11.79 4.71 -13.80
C ALA A 178 10.68 5.50 -13.11
N ARG A 179 10.78 5.75 -11.80
CA ARG A 179 9.82 6.57 -11.06
C ARG A 179 9.71 7.99 -11.61
N PHE A 180 10.84 8.61 -11.92
CA PHE A 180 10.87 9.96 -12.50
C PHE A 180 10.13 9.99 -13.85
N VAL A 181 10.50 9.10 -14.78
CA VAL A 181 9.93 9.06 -16.14
C VAL A 181 8.44 8.72 -16.12
N THR A 182 8.00 7.85 -15.18
CA THR A 182 6.60 7.43 -15.07
C THR A 182 5.77 8.30 -14.13
N SER A 183 6.32 9.39 -13.60
CA SER A 183 5.58 10.26 -12.71
C SER A 183 4.44 10.99 -13.42
N PRO A 184 3.31 11.26 -12.73
CA PRO A 184 2.16 11.96 -13.31
C PRO A 184 2.49 13.37 -13.87
N ILE A 185 3.57 13.97 -13.40
CA ILE A 185 4.03 15.30 -13.87
C ILE A 185 4.87 15.16 -15.14
N VAL A 186 5.74 14.14 -15.21
CA VAL A 186 6.71 13.98 -16.30
C VAL A 186 6.08 13.36 -17.54
N ILE A 187 5.17 12.39 -17.38
CA ILE A 187 4.49 11.74 -18.51
C ILE A 187 3.82 12.74 -19.47
N PRO A 188 2.98 13.70 -19.02
CA PRO A 188 2.37 14.68 -19.93
C PRO A 188 3.40 15.56 -20.64
N ILE A 189 4.50 15.90 -19.97
CA ILE A 189 5.58 16.70 -20.55
C ILE A 189 6.27 15.91 -21.67
N LEU A 190 6.63 14.65 -21.42
CA LEU A 190 7.25 13.78 -22.42
C LEU A 190 6.33 13.54 -23.62
N LEU A 191 5.04 13.31 -23.37
CA LEU A 191 4.04 13.16 -24.44
C LEU A 191 3.89 14.44 -25.27
N SER A 192 3.95 15.62 -24.65
CA SER A 192 3.90 16.90 -25.35
C SER A 192 5.13 17.09 -26.22
N ILE A 193 6.33 16.79 -25.70
CA ILE A 193 7.59 16.86 -26.47
C ILE A 193 7.54 15.88 -27.67
N ALA A 194 7.12 14.63 -27.42
CA ALA A 194 7.00 13.64 -28.48
C ALA A 194 6.00 14.04 -29.56
N SER A 195 4.86 14.62 -29.16
CA SER A 195 3.85 15.13 -30.12
C SER A 195 4.38 16.28 -30.96
N ILE A 196 5.10 17.23 -30.36
CA ILE A 196 5.74 18.34 -31.08
C ILE A 196 6.80 17.79 -32.05
N GLY A 197 7.64 16.85 -31.58
CA GLY A 197 8.64 16.20 -32.40
C GLY A 197 8.04 15.54 -33.65
N LEU A 198 6.94 14.80 -33.45
CA LEU A 198 6.22 14.16 -34.56
C LEU A 198 5.65 15.18 -35.56
N ILE A 199 5.10 16.29 -35.08
CA ILE A 199 4.60 17.36 -35.94
C ILE A 199 5.75 17.96 -36.75
N VAL A 200 6.89 18.27 -36.13
CA VAL A 200 8.06 18.80 -36.80
C VAL A 200 8.55 17.84 -37.91
N GLU A 201 8.63 16.54 -37.60
CA GLU A 201 9.05 15.51 -38.58
C GLU A 201 8.09 15.42 -39.76
N LEU A 202 6.78 15.53 -39.54
CA LEU A 202 5.79 15.53 -40.62
C LEU A 202 5.87 16.76 -41.54
N TYR A 203 6.25 17.92 -41.00
CA TYR A 203 6.37 19.16 -41.77
C TYR A 203 7.76 19.38 -42.38
N THR A 204 8.79 18.70 -41.85
CA THR A 204 10.19 18.79 -42.32
C THR A 204 10.79 17.41 -42.54
N PRO A 205 10.27 16.61 -43.48
CA PRO A 205 10.72 15.24 -43.69
C PRO A 205 12.21 15.24 -44.12
N GLY A 206 13.03 14.47 -43.40
CA GLY A 206 14.45 14.24 -43.75
C GLY A 206 15.47 14.77 -42.74
N PHE A 207 15.06 15.40 -41.64
CA PHE A 207 16.00 15.84 -40.60
C PHE A 207 16.34 14.77 -39.54
N GLY A 208 15.58 13.69 -39.43
CA GLY A 208 15.91 12.50 -38.63
C GLY A 208 16.25 12.71 -37.12
N ILE A 209 16.02 13.91 -36.57
CA ILE A 209 16.41 14.27 -35.20
C ILE A 209 15.26 13.98 -34.19
N ALA A 210 14.03 13.94 -34.68
CA ALA A 210 12.82 13.79 -33.84
C ALA A 210 12.25 12.36 -33.81
N GLY A 211 12.79 11.46 -34.63
CA GLY A 211 12.38 10.03 -34.67
C GLY A 211 13.08 9.14 -33.64
#